data_563ecc98bce4afeec2b5478671ed300c
#
_entry.id   563ecc98bce4afeec2b5478671ed300c
#
_cell.length_a   1.000
_cell.length_b   1.000
_cell.length_c   1.000
_cell.angle_alpha   90.00
_cell.angle_beta   90.00
_cell.angle_gamma   90.00
#
_symmetry.space_group_name_H-M   'P 1'
#
loop_
_entity.id
_entity.type
_entity.pdbx_description
1 polymer ?
#
loop_
_entity_poly.entity_id
_entity_poly.type
_entity_poly.pdbx_seq_one_letter_code
_entity_poly.pdbx_strand_id
1 'polypeptide(L)'
;MDKILIRDLKIFAYHGVNEEEKVNGQNFVFDIDLSVNMIKACYSDNVDDTVSYAKVIKTVTRVFTAEKYNLLEKAAQITAEAILEEYQDVAMVELTLKKPEAPMKADFSYVGVKIERER
;
A
#
# COMPACT_ATOMS: atom_id res chain seq x y z
N MET A 1 12.57 10.44 11.77
CA MET A 1 12.43 8.99 11.95
C MET A 1 12.81 8.28 10.66
N ASP A 2 13.45 7.14 10.79
CA ASP A 2 13.86 6.35 9.63
C ASP A 2 12.66 5.74 8.91
N LYS A 3 12.87 5.33 7.67
CA LYS A 3 11.78 4.79 6.86
C LYS A 3 12.18 3.49 6.19
N ILE A 4 11.23 2.55 6.15
CA ILE A 4 11.32 1.36 5.32
C ILE A 4 10.58 1.68 4.02
N LEU A 5 11.19 1.38 2.89
CA LEU A 5 10.66 1.72 1.57
C LEU A 5 10.25 0.45 0.82
N ILE A 6 9.02 0.47 0.30
CA ILE A 6 8.51 -0.56 -0.62
C ILE A 6 8.17 0.18 -1.91
N ARG A 7 8.77 -0.23 -3.03
CA ARG A 7 8.62 0.46 -4.33
C ARG A 7 8.07 -0.48 -5.38
N ASP A 8 7.15 0.05 -6.18
CA ASP A 8 6.57 -0.65 -7.34
C ASP A 8 5.99 -2.02 -6.98
N LEU A 9 5.29 -2.10 -5.86
CA LEU A 9 4.60 -3.32 -5.46
C LEU A 9 3.35 -3.48 -6.32
N LYS A 10 3.38 -4.46 -7.22
CA LYS A 10 2.29 -4.72 -8.16
C LYS A 10 1.33 -5.73 -7.58
N ILE A 11 0.04 -5.38 -7.55
CA ILE A 11 -1.03 -6.27 -7.07
C ILE A 11 -2.18 -6.21 -8.06
N PHE A 12 -2.63 -7.37 -8.53
CA PHE A 12 -3.81 -7.46 -9.39
C PHE A 12 -5.07 -7.43 -8.51
N ALA A 13 -6.01 -6.54 -8.85
CA ALA A 13 -7.23 -6.38 -8.06
C ALA A 13 -8.37 -5.83 -8.94
N TYR A 14 -9.57 -5.69 -8.34
CA TYR A 14 -10.80 -5.43 -9.06
C TYR A 14 -11.47 -4.14 -8.56
N HIS A 15 -10.70 -3.07 -8.43
CA HIS A 15 -11.21 -1.77 -7.99
C HIS A 15 -11.49 -0.84 -9.17
N GLY A 16 -12.54 -0.07 -9.06
CA GLY A 16 -12.91 0.94 -10.04
C GLY A 16 -14.41 1.20 -10.05
N VAL A 17 -14.80 2.33 -10.61
CA VAL A 17 -16.22 2.72 -10.69
C VAL A 17 -16.95 1.95 -11.79
N ASN A 18 -16.22 1.62 -12.86
CA ASN A 18 -16.80 0.93 -14.04
C ASN A 18 -16.97 -0.55 -13.75
N GLU A 19 -18.10 -1.11 -14.20
CA GLU A 19 -18.39 -2.53 -14.01
C GLU A 19 -17.30 -3.43 -14.61
N GLU A 20 -16.77 -3.06 -15.77
CA GLU A 20 -15.70 -3.81 -16.44
C GLU A 20 -14.45 -3.94 -15.58
N GLU A 21 -14.12 -2.91 -14.81
CA GLU A 21 -12.97 -2.94 -13.90
C GLU A 21 -13.18 -3.97 -12.79
N LYS A 22 -14.42 -4.09 -12.31
CA LYS A 22 -14.77 -5.05 -11.27
C LYS A 22 -14.84 -6.50 -11.77
N VAL A 23 -15.05 -6.68 -13.06
CA VAL A 23 -15.14 -8.02 -13.67
C VAL A 23 -13.77 -8.50 -14.15
N ASN A 24 -13.05 -7.65 -14.86
CA ASN A 24 -11.79 -8.02 -15.52
C ASN A 24 -10.56 -7.79 -14.63
N GLY A 25 -10.64 -6.84 -13.71
CA GLY A 25 -9.50 -6.47 -12.88
C GLY A 25 -8.38 -5.78 -13.66
N GLN A 26 -7.36 -5.37 -12.93
CA GLN A 26 -6.18 -4.74 -13.51
C GLN A 26 -5.04 -4.72 -12.49
N ASN A 27 -3.85 -4.39 -12.96
CA ASN A 27 -2.70 -4.22 -12.07
C ASN A 27 -2.75 -2.84 -11.41
N PHE A 28 -2.54 -2.84 -10.10
CA PHE A 28 -2.30 -1.64 -9.30
C PHE A 28 -0.87 -1.68 -8.78
N VAL A 29 -0.31 -0.52 -8.48
CA VAL A 29 1.07 -0.42 -8.02
C VAL A 29 1.13 0.46 -6.79
N PHE A 30 1.78 -0.03 -5.74
CA PHE A 30 2.01 0.72 -4.51
C PHE A 30 3.45 1.16 -4.36
N ASP A 31 3.63 2.38 -3.88
CA ASP A 31 4.86 2.84 -3.23
C ASP A 31 4.49 3.12 -1.77
N ILE A 32 5.21 2.52 -0.84
CA ILE A 32 4.88 2.64 0.59
C ILE A 32 6.13 3.03 1.37
N ASP A 33 6.00 4.06 2.19
CA ASP A 33 7.01 4.46 3.16
C ASP A 33 6.46 4.21 4.56
N LEU A 34 7.20 3.42 5.34
CA LEU A 34 6.86 3.11 6.72
C LEU A 34 7.84 3.86 7.63
N SER A 35 7.34 4.77 8.45
CA SER A 35 8.17 5.46 9.44
C SER A 35 8.30 4.57 10.67
N VAL A 36 9.53 4.13 10.94
CA VAL A 36 9.85 3.17 12.00
C VAL A 36 11.12 3.62 12.70
N ASN A 37 11.15 3.51 14.02
CA ASN A 37 12.39 3.67 14.76
C ASN A 37 13.18 2.36 14.62
N MET A 38 14.21 2.35 13.78
CA MET A 38 14.97 1.14 13.49
C MET A 38 16.36 1.09 14.17
N ILE A 39 16.62 2.01 15.10
CA ILE A 39 17.92 2.10 15.76
C ILE A 39 18.34 0.78 16.41
N LYS A 40 17.43 0.14 17.12
CA LYS A 40 17.71 -1.13 17.80
C LYS A 40 18.14 -2.21 16.81
N ALA A 41 17.42 -2.34 15.69
CA ALA A 41 17.75 -3.32 14.66
C ALA A 41 19.07 -3.01 13.96
N CYS A 42 19.43 -1.73 13.86
CA CYS A 42 20.70 -1.31 13.25
C CYS A 42 21.91 -1.87 14.01
N TYR A 43 21.77 -2.13 15.30
CA TYR A 43 22.83 -2.68 16.14
C TYR A 43 22.68 -4.16 16.44
N SER A 44 21.45 -4.64 16.62
CA SER A 44 21.19 -6.05 17.00
C SER A 44 21.24 -7.02 15.83
N ASP A 45 20.95 -6.53 14.63
CA ASP A 45 20.81 -7.35 13.43
C ASP A 45 19.73 -8.43 13.61
N ASN A 46 18.68 -8.12 14.38
CA ASN A 46 17.57 -9.03 14.67
C ASN A 46 16.28 -8.47 14.08
N VAL A 47 15.60 -9.27 13.22
CA VAL A 47 14.36 -8.86 12.57
C VAL A 47 13.24 -8.55 13.57
N ASP A 48 13.29 -9.15 14.76
CA ASP A 48 12.30 -8.91 15.82
C ASP A 48 12.38 -7.48 16.38
N ASP A 49 13.49 -6.78 16.13
CA ASP A 49 13.71 -5.40 16.60
C ASP A 49 13.26 -4.35 15.57
N THR A 50 12.63 -4.77 14.49
CA THR A 50 12.12 -3.89 13.45
C THR A 50 10.80 -4.41 12.90
N VAL A 51 10.33 -3.81 11.82
CA VAL A 51 9.12 -4.25 11.11
C VAL A 51 9.55 -5.04 9.87
N SER A 52 8.99 -6.24 9.72
CA SER A 52 9.25 -7.07 8.54
C SER A 52 8.45 -6.55 7.34
N TYR A 53 9.14 -6.00 6.36
CA TYR A 53 8.48 -5.54 5.13
C TYR A 53 7.83 -6.71 4.36
N ALA A 54 8.38 -7.91 4.48
CA ALA A 54 7.77 -9.09 3.85
C ALA A 54 6.38 -9.37 4.43
N LYS A 55 6.22 -9.23 5.75
CA LYS A 55 4.92 -9.38 6.42
C LYS A 55 3.97 -8.25 6.04
N VAL A 56 4.48 -7.02 5.97
CA VAL A 56 3.68 -5.87 5.55
C VAL A 56 3.13 -6.08 4.13
N ILE A 57 3.95 -6.55 3.22
CA ILE A 57 3.51 -6.85 1.84
C ILE A 57 2.39 -7.88 1.83
N LYS A 58 2.46 -8.90 2.67
CA LYS A 58 1.38 -9.90 2.81
C LYS A 58 0.10 -9.27 3.32
N THR A 59 0.19 -8.39 4.32
CA THR A 59 -0.96 -7.66 4.85
C THR A 59 -1.60 -6.78 3.78
N VAL A 60 -0.78 -6.02 3.06
CA VAL A 60 -1.26 -5.14 1.98
C VAL A 60 -1.99 -5.97 0.91
N THR A 61 -1.39 -7.06 0.47
CA THR A 61 -1.99 -7.92 -0.56
C THR A 61 -3.32 -8.49 -0.09
N ARG A 62 -3.39 -9.00 1.13
CA ARG A 62 -4.62 -9.57 1.71
C ARG A 62 -5.74 -8.54 1.79
N VAL A 63 -5.45 -7.38 2.36
CA VAL A 63 -6.44 -6.34 2.61
C VAL A 63 -6.90 -5.70 1.30
N PHE A 64 -5.97 -5.40 0.42
CA PHE A 64 -6.25 -4.73 -0.86
C PHE A 64 -7.10 -5.59 -1.79
N THR A 65 -6.98 -6.91 -1.70
CA THR A 65 -7.72 -7.86 -2.57
C THR A 65 -8.94 -8.48 -1.91
N ALA A 66 -9.23 -8.14 -0.65
CA ALA A 66 -10.34 -8.74 0.10
C ALA A 66 -11.71 -8.37 -0.46
N GLU A 67 -11.87 -7.14 -0.95
CA GLU A 67 -13.13 -6.63 -1.49
C GLU A 67 -12.88 -5.80 -2.75
N LYS A 68 -13.96 -5.46 -3.45
CA LYS A 68 -13.91 -4.58 -4.62
C LYS A 68 -14.40 -3.20 -4.23
N TYR A 69 -13.53 -2.20 -4.33
CA TYR A 69 -13.87 -0.82 -3.99
C TYR A 69 -14.05 0.02 -5.26
N ASN A 70 -14.89 1.02 -5.19
CA ASN A 70 -15.09 1.95 -6.30
C ASN A 70 -13.92 2.91 -6.45
N LEU A 71 -13.40 3.40 -5.33
CA LEU A 71 -12.43 4.49 -5.31
C LEU A 71 -11.06 4.06 -4.79
N LEU A 72 -10.01 4.58 -5.41
CA LEU A 72 -8.64 4.42 -4.93
C LEU A 72 -8.48 4.96 -3.51
N GLU A 73 -9.16 6.05 -3.20
CA GLU A 73 -9.15 6.67 -1.87
C GLU A 73 -9.55 5.69 -0.78
N LYS A 74 -10.62 4.94 -1.02
CA LYS A 74 -11.09 3.93 -0.06
C LYS A 74 -10.09 2.78 0.07
N ALA A 75 -9.62 2.25 -1.05
CA ALA A 75 -8.67 1.16 -1.06
C ALA A 75 -7.34 1.56 -0.38
N ALA A 76 -6.89 2.78 -0.61
CA ALA A 76 -5.69 3.32 0.04
C ALA A 76 -5.89 3.46 1.55
N GLN A 77 -7.04 3.99 1.97
CA GLN A 77 -7.35 4.21 3.39
C GLN A 77 -7.36 2.90 4.16
N ILE A 78 -8.07 1.88 3.68
CA ILE A 78 -8.16 0.59 4.39
C ILE A 78 -6.80 -0.11 4.44
N THR A 79 -5.97 0.08 3.43
CA THR A 79 -4.62 -0.48 3.41
C THR A 79 -3.74 0.19 4.47
N ALA A 80 -3.75 1.52 4.53
CA ALA A 80 -2.98 2.26 5.53
C ALA A 80 -3.44 1.94 6.95
N GLU A 81 -4.76 1.86 7.18
CA GLU A 81 -5.31 1.51 8.49
C GLU A 81 -4.86 0.12 8.94
N ALA A 82 -4.89 -0.86 8.03
CA ALA A 82 -4.46 -2.23 8.35
C ALA A 82 -2.99 -2.28 8.76
N ILE A 83 -2.13 -1.54 8.07
CA ILE A 83 -0.71 -1.48 8.41
C ILE A 83 -0.53 -0.90 9.82
N LEU A 84 -1.17 0.22 10.12
CA LEU A 84 -1.07 0.85 11.44
C LEU A 84 -1.64 -0.03 12.53
N GLU A 85 -2.72 -0.75 12.25
CA GLU A 85 -3.38 -1.62 13.22
C GLU A 85 -2.57 -2.87 13.52
N GLU A 86 -2.00 -3.51 12.50
CA GLU A 86 -1.27 -4.78 12.67
C GLU A 86 0.19 -4.61 13.06
N TYR A 87 0.79 -3.44 12.82
CA TYR A 87 2.21 -3.18 13.09
C TYR A 87 2.36 -1.96 13.99
N GLN A 88 2.34 -2.21 15.29
CA GLN A 88 2.37 -1.14 16.30
C GLN A 88 3.64 -0.29 16.27
N ASP A 89 4.73 -0.84 15.75
CA ASP A 89 6.01 -0.11 15.64
C ASP A 89 6.05 0.84 14.44
N VAL A 90 5.04 0.81 13.57
CA VAL A 90 4.91 1.78 12.48
C VAL A 90 4.24 3.03 13.02
N ALA A 91 4.97 4.15 13.02
CA ALA A 91 4.45 5.43 13.50
C ALA A 91 3.60 6.13 12.44
N MET A 92 3.99 6.00 11.17
CA MET A 92 3.31 6.66 10.06
C MET A 92 3.44 5.84 8.80
N VAL A 93 2.38 5.85 8.00
CA VAL A 93 2.36 5.26 6.65
C VAL A 93 2.12 6.36 5.63
N GLU A 94 3.01 6.46 4.67
CA GLU A 94 2.80 7.27 3.47
C GLU A 94 2.74 6.30 2.30
N LEU A 95 1.64 6.30 1.56
CA LEU A 95 1.52 5.42 0.41
C LEU A 95 0.97 6.13 -0.80
N THR A 96 1.47 5.73 -1.97
CA THR A 96 0.96 6.13 -3.26
C THR A 96 0.35 4.89 -3.90
N LEU A 97 -0.94 4.96 -4.24
CA LEU A 97 -1.64 3.90 -4.95
C LEU A 97 -1.82 4.35 -6.39
N LYS A 98 -1.19 3.65 -7.30
CA LYS A 98 -1.15 3.97 -8.73
C LYS A 98 -2.05 3.04 -9.52
N LYS A 99 -2.69 3.60 -10.53
CA LYS A 99 -3.58 2.89 -11.45
C LYS A 99 -3.08 3.14 -12.89
N PRO A 100 -2.07 2.40 -13.36
CA PRO A 100 -1.47 2.64 -14.69
C PRO A 100 -2.42 2.34 -15.83
N GLU A 101 -3.35 1.40 -15.65
CA GLU A 101 -4.26 0.91 -16.67
C GLU A 101 -5.66 1.52 -16.57
N ALA A 102 -5.77 2.71 -15.95
CA ALA A 102 -7.06 3.37 -15.82
C ALA A 102 -7.72 3.54 -17.19
N PRO A 103 -9.01 3.14 -17.32
CA PRO A 103 -9.68 3.08 -18.63
C PRO A 103 -10.14 4.46 -19.10
N MET A 104 -9.21 5.27 -19.54
CA MET A 104 -9.46 6.61 -20.07
C MET A 104 -8.71 6.81 -21.38
N LYS A 105 -9.28 7.64 -22.25
CA LYS A 105 -8.64 8.03 -23.51
C LYS A 105 -7.71 9.22 -23.24
N ALA A 106 -6.59 8.95 -22.60
CA ALA A 106 -5.55 9.93 -22.30
C ALA A 106 -4.21 9.22 -22.21
N ASP A 107 -3.16 9.96 -22.47
CA ASP A 107 -1.80 9.44 -22.41
C ASP A 107 -1.18 9.85 -21.08
N PHE A 108 -0.90 8.87 -20.21
CA PHE A 108 -0.33 9.08 -18.89
C PHE A 108 0.40 7.83 -18.40
N SER A 109 1.33 8.01 -17.46
CA SER A 109 2.01 6.87 -16.83
C SER A 109 1.06 6.16 -15.87
N TYR A 110 0.36 6.92 -15.06
CA TYR A 110 -0.66 6.41 -14.12
C TYR A 110 -1.49 7.57 -13.59
N VAL A 111 -2.65 7.24 -13.09
CA VAL A 111 -3.39 8.10 -12.18
C VAL A 111 -3.36 7.45 -10.81
N GLY A 112 -3.49 8.21 -9.76
CA GLY A 112 -3.39 7.63 -8.43
C GLY A 112 -3.71 8.60 -7.31
N VAL A 113 -3.58 8.10 -6.09
CA VAL A 113 -3.75 8.88 -4.88
C VAL A 113 -2.54 8.67 -3.97
N LYS A 114 -2.20 9.69 -3.22
CA LYS A 114 -1.14 9.61 -2.22
C LYS A 114 -1.73 10.07 -0.90
N ILE A 115 -1.61 9.22 0.11
CA ILE A 115 -2.10 9.53 1.45
C ILE A 115 -1.01 9.34 2.48
N GLU A 116 -1.15 10.06 3.59
CA GLU A 116 -0.27 10.00 4.72
C GLU A 116 -1.12 9.83 5.97
N ARG A 117 -0.88 8.77 6.73
CA ARG A 117 -1.67 8.47 7.93
C ARG A 117 -0.75 8.13 9.08
N GLU A 118 -1.05 8.66 10.23
CA GLU A 118 -0.32 8.37 11.46
C GLU A 118 -1.26 7.87 12.54
N ARG A 119 -0.67 7.27 13.55
CA ARG A 119 -1.38 6.65 14.67
C ARG A 119 -2.08 7.67 15.56
#